data_01a94983f6286350c95a70d0123c747f
#
_entry.id   01a94983f6286350c95a70d0123c747f
#
_cell.length_a   1.000
_cell.length_b   1.000
_cell.length_c   1.000
_cell.angle_alpha   90.00
_cell.angle_beta   90.00
_cell.angle_gamma   90.00
#
_symmetry.space_group_name_H-M   'P 1'
#
loop_
_entity.id
_entity.type
_entity.pdbx_description
1 polymer ?
#
loop_
_entity_poly.entity_id
_entity_poly.type
_entity_poly.pdbx_seq_one_letter_code
_entity_poly.pdbx_strand_id
1 'polypeptide(L)'
;PKGWVISKAQFPRIAVVRPKDGKMITSAGWGNEFDMATGGAYKVTYPSCTGSMQLLLMHNGEGSFYYATEDRNACGKELRAVCGSKSVTFVTEVVTSEGWTDATTGRFDLPWTTVVGYNPDGWQAAALQWYRPFTFTCEWGNKSLQSRNIPQWLLDKDLWIRSKGVTDTVMAAINKTIDFFGEGIGVHTYY
;
A
#
# COMPACT_ATOMS: atom_id res chain seq x y z
N PRO A 1 -24.92 3.17 22.97
CA PRO A 1 -25.36 4.24 23.87
C PRO A 1 -25.55 5.53 23.05
N LYS A 2 -26.64 6.26 23.27
CA LYS A 2 -26.86 7.55 22.60
C LYS A 2 -25.69 8.49 22.90
N GLY A 3 -25.12 9.13 21.89
CA GLY A 3 -24.03 10.11 22.03
C GLY A 3 -22.61 9.57 21.89
N TRP A 4 -22.42 8.28 21.61
CA TRP A 4 -21.10 7.71 21.33
C TRP A 4 -20.93 7.49 19.83
N VAL A 5 -19.77 7.87 19.30
CA VAL A 5 -19.34 7.60 17.92
C VAL A 5 -18.11 6.71 17.97
N ILE A 6 -18.14 5.61 17.23
CA ILE A 6 -16.93 4.79 17.01
C ILE A 6 -16.05 5.56 16.05
N SER A 7 -14.91 6.05 16.50
CA SER A 7 -13.97 6.79 15.63
C SER A 7 -13.02 5.86 14.87
N LYS A 8 -12.74 4.67 15.41
CA LYS A 8 -11.84 3.68 14.83
C LYS A 8 -12.28 2.26 15.16
N ALA A 9 -12.08 1.36 14.21
CA ALA A 9 -12.23 -0.07 14.41
C ALA A 9 -10.91 -0.78 14.04
N GLN A 10 -10.53 -1.79 14.84
CA GLN A 10 -9.37 -2.65 14.57
C GLN A 10 -9.87 -4.08 14.35
N PHE A 11 -9.89 -4.53 13.11
CA PHE A 11 -10.33 -5.88 12.75
C PHE A 11 -9.83 -6.30 11.36
N PRO A 12 -9.39 -7.56 11.18
CA PRO A 12 -9.08 -8.52 12.24
C PRO A 12 -7.80 -8.13 12.99
N ARG A 13 -7.62 -8.74 14.16
CA ARG A 13 -6.37 -8.66 14.93
C ARG A 13 -5.86 -10.07 15.16
N ILE A 14 -4.73 -10.41 14.52
CA ILE A 14 -4.20 -11.77 14.46
C ILE A 14 -2.76 -11.75 14.99
N ALA A 15 -2.48 -12.58 15.98
CA ALA A 15 -1.14 -12.78 16.49
C ALA A 15 -0.56 -14.10 15.96
N VAL A 16 0.65 -14.03 15.45
CA VAL A 16 1.41 -15.19 14.96
C VAL A 16 2.76 -15.26 15.67
N VAL A 17 3.37 -16.43 15.69
CA VAL A 17 4.71 -16.60 16.26
C VAL A 17 5.70 -15.76 15.47
N ARG A 18 6.56 -15.03 16.17
CA ARG A 18 7.64 -14.29 15.55
C ARG A 18 8.73 -15.26 15.12
N PRO A 19 9.08 -15.32 13.83
CA PRO A 19 10.19 -16.18 13.39
C PRO A 19 11.53 -15.61 13.89
N LYS A 20 12.47 -16.50 14.14
CA LYS A 20 13.85 -16.11 14.33
C LYS A 20 14.39 -15.51 13.02
N ASP A 21 15.19 -14.45 13.13
CA ASP A 21 15.75 -13.74 11.98
C ASP A 21 14.69 -13.29 10.95
N GLY A 22 13.49 -12.99 11.47
CA GLY A 22 12.35 -12.62 10.66
C GLY A 22 12.49 -11.23 10.04
N LYS A 23 11.94 -11.10 8.83
CA LYS A 23 11.87 -9.86 8.08
C LYS A 23 10.43 -9.49 7.76
N MET A 24 10.18 -8.20 7.69
CA MET A 24 8.89 -7.63 7.32
C MET A 24 8.97 -6.96 5.95
N ILE A 25 8.11 -7.36 5.03
CA ILE A 25 7.92 -6.70 3.74
C ILE A 25 6.68 -5.80 3.85
N THR A 26 6.84 -4.57 3.46
CA THR A 26 5.74 -3.59 3.39
C THR A 26 5.68 -2.95 2.01
N SER A 27 4.49 -2.53 1.60
CA SER A 27 4.30 -1.73 0.38
C SER A 27 4.53 -0.23 0.60
N ALA A 28 5.10 0.16 1.75
CA ALA A 28 5.38 1.56 2.04
C ALA A 28 6.40 2.14 1.05
N GLY A 29 6.07 3.29 0.46
CA GLY A 29 6.87 3.90 -0.59
C GLY A 29 6.97 3.00 -1.84
N TRP A 30 8.18 2.57 -2.15
CA TRP A 30 8.49 1.70 -3.29
C TRP A 30 8.52 0.20 -2.94
N GLY A 31 8.14 -0.13 -1.72
CA GLY A 31 8.31 -1.44 -1.11
C GLY A 31 9.63 -1.52 -0.33
N ASN A 32 9.53 -2.04 0.89
CA ASN A 32 10.68 -2.13 1.79
C ASN A 32 10.70 -3.48 2.49
N GLU A 33 11.90 -4.00 2.68
CA GLU A 33 12.19 -5.11 3.57
C GLU A 33 12.91 -4.58 4.81
N PHE A 34 12.45 -4.97 5.98
CA PHE A 34 13.00 -4.57 7.26
C PHE A 34 13.35 -5.79 8.10
N ASP A 35 14.50 -5.77 8.75
CA ASP A 35 14.77 -6.70 9.86
C ASP A 35 13.82 -6.38 11.01
N MET A 36 13.14 -7.40 11.53
CA MET A 36 12.16 -7.18 12.58
C MET A 36 12.85 -6.94 13.92
N ALA A 37 12.68 -5.75 14.46
CA ALA A 37 13.12 -5.42 15.82
C ALA A 37 12.02 -5.70 16.85
N THR A 38 12.39 -6.15 18.04
CA THR A 38 11.47 -6.27 19.17
C THR A 38 10.92 -4.90 19.55
N GLY A 39 9.60 -4.80 19.70
CA GLY A 39 8.90 -3.54 19.97
C GLY A 39 8.72 -2.64 18.73
N GLY A 40 9.19 -3.08 17.57
CA GLY A 40 8.98 -2.38 16.29
C GLY A 40 7.53 -2.44 15.83
N ALA A 41 7.11 -1.41 15.11
CA ALA A 41 5.82 -1.40 14.43
C ALA A 41 6.01 -1.00 12.96
N TYR A 42 5.45 -1.81 12.07
CA TYR A 42 5.45 -1.58 10.62
C TYR A 42 4.04 -1.26 10.20
N LYS A 43 3.88 -0.25 9.34
CA LYS A 43 2.57 0.18 8.91
C LYS A 43 2.53 0.61 7.46
N VAL A 44 1.38 0.43 6.86
CA VAL A 44 1.03 0.87 5.52
C VAL A 44 -0.30 1.60 5.59
N THR A 45 -0.33 2.88 5.26
CA THR A 45 -1.57 3.64 5.09
C THR A 45 -1.99 3.55 3.63
N TYR A 46 -3.12 2.93 3.37
CA TYR A 46 -3.64 2.65 2.03
C TYR A 46 -5.02 3.33 1.84
N PRO A 47 -5.36 3.84 0.66
CA PRO A 47 -4.46 4.15 -0.46
C PRO A 47 -3.72 5.47 -0.20
N SER A 48 -2.43 5.49 -0.43
CA SER A 48 -1.64 6.72 -0.33
C SER A 48 -0.26 6.54 -0.98
N CYS A 49 0.50 7.63 -1.08
CA CYS A 49 1.91 7.55 -1.51
C CYS A 49 2.79 6.72 -0.55
N THR A 50 2.32 6.43 0.67
CA THR A 50 3.01 5.59 1.64
C THR A 50 2.54 4.14 1.62
N GLY A 51 1.51 3.81 0.83
CA GLY A 51 0.98 2.46 0.72
C GLY A 51 0.39 2.20 -0.65
N SER A 52 1.16 1.54 -1.52
CA SER A 52 0.76 1.21 -2.90
C SER A 52 -0.02 -0.10 -3.01
N MET A 53 0.10 -0.98 -2.02
CA MET A 53 -0.58 -2.28 -1.96
C MET A 53 -1.18 -2.53 -0.57
N GLN A 54 -2.19 -3.37 -0.52
CA GLN A 54 -2.96 -3.67 0.69
C GLN A 54 -2.44 -4.93 1.40
N LEU A 55 -1.13 -5.06 1.53
CA LEU A 55 -0.53 -6.26 2.12
C LEU A 55 0.66 -5.96 3.03
N LEU A 56 0.89 -6.89 3.94
CA LEU A 56 2.10 -7.06 4.74
C LEU A 56 2.54 -8.52 4.64
N LEU A 57 3.84 -8.75 4.51
CA LEU A 57 4.40 -10.08 4.43
C LEU A 57 5.51 -10.21 5.48
N MET A 58 5.53 -11.34 6.16
CA MET A 58 6.59 -11.66 7.11
C MET A 58 7.26 -12.97 6.71
N HIS A 59 8.59 -13.00 6.67
CA HIS A 59 9.33 -14.20 6.28
C HIS A 59 10.65 -14.35 7.04
N ASN A 60 11.26 -15.53 6.95
CA ASN A 60 12.58 -15.85 7.48
C ASN A 60 13.48 -16.54 6.45
N GLY A 61 13.09 -16.50 5.17
CA GLY A 61 13.79 -17.19 4.08
C GLY A 61 13.26 -18.58 3.75
N GLU A 62 12.55 -19.25 4.66
CA GLU A 62 11.99 -20.59 4.46
C GLU A 62 10.54 -20.59 3.95
N GLY A 63 9.85 -19.49 4.16
CA GLY A 63 8.47 -19.28 3.75
C GLY A 63 7.97 -17.93 4.23
N SER A 64 6.73 -17.60 3.94
CA SER A 64 6.17 -16.32 4.32
C SER A 64 4.76 -16.41 4.89
N PHE A 65 4.49 -15.62 5.92
CA PHE A 65 3.16 -15.31 6.38
C PHE A 65 2.62 -14.12 5.56
N TYR A 66 1.44 -14.29 5.00
CA TYR A 66 0.73 -13.32 4.19
C TYR A 66 -0.44 -12.75 4.97
N TYR A 67 -0.55 -11.42 4.98
CA TYR A 67 -1.67 -10.68 5.54
C TYR A 67 -2.06 -9.59 4.56
N ALA A 68 -3.26 -9.62 4.02
CA ALA A 68 -3.75 -8.63 3.07
C ALA A 68 -5.24 -8.35 3.25
N THR A 69 -5.66 -7.20 2.75
CA THR A 69 -7.07 -6.89 2.54
C THR A 69 -7.37 -6.91 1.05
N GLU A 70 -8.43 -7.63 0.67
CA GLU A 70 -8.91 -7.70 -0.71
C GLU A 70 -10.07 -6.72 -0.90
N ASP A 71 -9.71 -5.44 -0.98
CA ASP A 71 -10.66 -4.35 -1.14
C ASP A 71 -10.59 -3.76 -2.55
N ARG A 72 -11.61 -4.07 -3.34
CA ARG A 72 -11.72 -3.57 -4.73
C ARG A 72 -12.02 -2.08 -4.81
N ASN A 73 -12.55 -1.50 -3.75
CA ASN A 73 -12.95 -0.10 -3.69
C ASN A 73 -11.83 0.82 -3.18
N ALA A 74 -10.68 0.24 -2.80
CA ALA A 74 -9.53 0.97 -2.27
C ALA A 74 -9.88 1.90 -1.08
N CYS A 75 -10.77 1.46 -0.19
CA CYS A 75 -11.17 2.24 0.99
C CYS A 75 -9.97 2.51 1.91
N GLY A 76 -9.95 3.70 2.49
CA GLY A 76 -8.89 4.13 3.39
C GLY A 76 -8.75 3.25 4.63
N LYS A 77 -7.54 2.75 4.87
CA LYS A 77 -7.21 1.90 6.03
C LYS A 77 -5.72 1.92 6.34
N GLU A 78 -5.38 1.51 7.53
CA GLU A 78 -3.99 1.26 7.93
C GLU A 78 -3.78 -0.22 8.24
N LEU A 79 -2.84 -0.86 7.57
CA LEU A 79 -2.37 -2.19 7.91
C LEU A 79 -1.15 -2.05 8.81
N ARG A 80 -1.14 -2.77 9.92
CA ARG A 80 -0.07 -2.71 10.92
C ARG A 80 0.40 -4.10 11.32
N ALA A 81 1.73 -4.21 11.54
CA ALA A 81 2.34 -5.35 12.20
C ALA A 81 3.14 -4.85 13.40
N VAL A 82 2.80 -5.30 14.59
CA VAL A 82 3.47 -4.91 15.84
C VAL A 82 4.25 -6.10 16.37
N CYS A 83 5.59 -5.93 16.47
CA CYS A 83 6.51 -6.97 16.87
C CYS A 83 6.72 -6.97 18.39
N GLY A 84 6.28 -8.03 19.05
CA GLY A 84 6.64 -8.37 20.42
C GLY A 84 7.89 -9.27 20.46
N SER A 85 8.24 -9.72 21.66
CA SER A 85 9.38 -10.63 21.88
C SER A 85 9.16 -12.01 21.27
N LYS A 86 7.92 -12.53 21.33
CA LYS A 86 7.56 -13.89 20.89
C LYS A 86 6.53 -13.92 19.76
N SER A 87 5.87 -12.81 19.47
CA SER A 87 4.78 -12.76 18.50
C SER A 87 4.79 -11.48 17.70
N VAL A 88 4.18 -11.55 16.52
CA VAL A 88 3.83 -10.39 15.69
C VAL A 88 2.33 -10.32 15.61
N THR A 89 1.77 -9.15 15.91
CA THR A 89 0.34 -8.89 15.81
C THR A 89 0.05 -8.10 14.56
N PHE A 90 -0.67 -8.71 13.62
CA PHE A 90 -1.21 -8.06 12.42
C PHE A 90 -2.59 -7.51 12.72
N VAL A 91 -2.86 -6.31 12.24
CA VAL A 91 -4.15 -5.65 12.43
C VAL A 91 -4.46 -4.70 11.28
N THR A 92 -5.72 -4.67 10.86
CA THR A 92 -6.23 -3.59 10.00
C THR A 92 -6.99 -2.59 10.86
N GLU A 93 -6.58 -1.33 10.79
CA GLU A 93 -7.26 -0.20 11.44
C GLU A 93 -8.05 0.58 10.39
N VAL A 94 -9.30 0.85 10.70
CA VAL A 94 -10.22 1.61 9.86
C VAL A 94 -10.71 2.80 10.64
N VAL A 95 -10.61 3.98 10.04
CA VAL A 95 -11.26 5.18 10.57
C VAL A 95 -12.71 5.14 10.11
N THR A 96 -13.64 5.06 11.05
CA THR A 96 -15.06 5.10 10.72
C THR A 96 -15.51 6.55 10.53
N SER A 97 -16.27 6.81 9.47
CA SER A 97 -16.92 8.09 9.27
C SER A 97 -18.43 7.96 9.48
N GLU A 98 -19.12 9.08 9.70
CA GLU A 98 -20.56 9.09 9.90
C GLU A 98 -21.34 8.45 8.75
N GLY A 99 -20.82 8.53 7.51
CA GLY A 99 -21.44 7.90 6.33
C GLY A 99 -21.25 6.39 6.21
N TRP A 100 -20.48 5.76 7.10
CA TRP A 100 -20.19 4.34 7.05
C TRP A 100 -21.09 3.50 7.95
N THR A 101 -21.79 4.13 8.87
CA THR A 101 -22.68 3.45 9.80
C THR A 101 -24.11 3.63 9.32
N ASP A 102 -24.82 2.53 9.13
CA ASP A 102 -26.27 2.58 9.00
C ASP A 102 -26.86 3.07 10.33
N ALA A 103 -27.30 4.32 10.34
CA ALA A 103 -27.84 4.97 11.53
C ALA A 103 -29.10 4.28 12.09
N THR A 104 -29.80 3.47 11.27
CA THR A 104 -31.01 2.76 11.66
C THR A 104 -30.73 1.46 12.38
N THR A 105 -29.69 0.73 11.94
CA THR A 105 -29.31 -0.59 12.48
C THR A 105 -28.11 -0.51 13.42
N GLY A 106 -27.34 0.58 13.39
CA GLY A 106 -26.07 0.69 14.11
C GLY A 106 -25.00 -0.30 13.61
N ARG A 107 -25.19 -0.82 12.39
CA ARG A 107 -24.33 -1.83 11.78
C ARG A 107 -23.30 -1.17 10.86
N PHE A 108 -22.10 -1.69 10.89
CA PHE A 108 -21.03 -1.34 9.98
C PHE A 108 -20.41 -2.63 9.39
N ASP A 109 -20.49 -2.80 8.08
CA ASP A 109 -19.90 -3.91 7.37
C ASP A 109 -18.63 -3.42 6.63
N LEU A 110 -17.51 -4.10 6.85
CA LEU A 110 -16.30 -3.83 6.09
C LEU A 110 -16.50 -4.30 4.63
N PRO A 111 -16.27 -3.42 3.64
CA PRO A 111 -16.52 -3.76 2.23
C PRO A 111 -15.39 -4.59 1.60
N TRP A 112 -14.60 -5.30 2.39
CA TRP A 112 -13.50 -6.16 1.93
C TRP A 112 -13.32 -7.40 2.78
N THR A 113 -12.60 -8.36 2.22
CA THR A 113 -12.15 -9.57 2.93
C THR A 113 -10.70 -9.40 3.36
N THR A 114 -10.38 -9.79 4.60
CA THR A 114 -8.99 -9.97 5.01
C THR A 114 -8.57 -11.41 4.78
N VAL A 115 -7.47 -11.57 4.06
CA VAL A 115 -6.89 -12.87 3.72
C VAL A 115 -5.59 -13.05 4.48
N VAL A 116 -5.44 -14.22 5.11
CA VAL A 116 -4.21 -14.61 5.78
C VAL A 116 -3.80 -16.01 5.34
N GLY A 117 -2.51 -16.27 5.29
CA GLY A 117 -2.01 -17.57 4.90
C GLY A 117 -0.51 -17.70 5.09
N TYR A 118 -0.01 -18.91 4.88
CA TYR A 118 1.40 -19.23 4.86
C TYR A 118 1.77 -19.80 3.49
N ASN A 119 2.78 -19.21 2.84
CA ASN A 119 3.30 -19.70 1.57
C ASN A 119 4.71 -20.26 1.79
N PRO A 120 4.93 -21.57 1.57
CA PRO A 120 6.24 -22.20 1.75
C PRO A 120 7.29 -21.73 0.70
N ASP A 121 6.82 -21.24 -0.44
CA ASP A 121 7.70 -20.80 -1.55
C ASP A 121 8.19 -19.35 -1.38
N GLY A 122 7.90 -18.73 -0.23
CA GLY A 122 8.38 -17.41 0.13
C GLY A 122 7.44 -16.26 -0.21
N TRP A 123 7.88 -15.05 0.09
CA TRP A 123 7.03 -13.87 0.00
C TRP A 123 6.73 -13.43 -1.44
N GLN A 124 7.67 -13.61 -2.38
CA GLN A 124 7.45 -13.32 -3.80
C GLN A 124 6.34 -14.22 -4.36
N ALA A 125 6.39 -15.52 -4.03
CA ALA A 125 5.36 -16.47 -4.43
C ALA A 125 3.99 -16.08 -3.85
N ALA A 126 3.93 -15.72 -2.57
CA ALA A 126 2.69 -15.24 -1.94
C ALA A 126 2.13 -13.99 -2.65
N ALA A 127 2.97 -13.02 -2.97
CA ALA A 127 2.56 -11.82 -3.69
C ALA A 127 2.06 -12.13 -5.12
N LEU A 128 2.76 -13.00 -5.84
CA LEU A 128 2.43 -13.33 -7.23
C LEU A 128 1.23 -14.29 -7.35
N GLN A 129 1.11 -15.26 -6.44
CA GLN A 129 0.08 -16.30 -6.52
C GLN A 129 -1.24 -15.88 -5.87
N TRP A 130 -1.20 -14.99 -4.85
CA TRP A 130 -2.39 -14.61 -4.08
C TRP A 130 -2.80 -13.16 -4.31
N TYR A 131 -1.86 -12.19 -4.12
CA TYR A 131 -2.23 -10.78 -4.25
C TYR A 131 -2.42 -10.34 -5.70
N ARG A 132 -1.55 -10.77 -6.61
CA ARG A 132 -1.65 -10.39 -8.02
C ARG A 132 -2.97 -10.80 -8.69
N PRO A 133 -3.49 -12.04 -8.51
CA PRO A 133 -4.80 -12.39 -9.05
C PRO A 133 -5.94 -11.52 -8.52
N PHE A 134 -5.90 -11.16 -7.24
CA PHE A 134 -6.84 -10.20 -6.68
C PHE A 134 -6.77 -8.86 -7.41
N THR A 135 -5.58 -8.33 -7.70
CA THR A 135 -5.45 -7.02 -8.38
C THR A 135 -6.10 -7.01 -9.75
N PHE A 136 -6.11 -8.12 -10.49
CA PHE A 136 -6.80 -8.23 -11.77
C PHE A 136 -8.33 -8.19 -11.67
N THR A 137 -8.89 -8.39 -10.48
CA THR A 137 -10.32 -8.21 -10.24
C THR A 137 -10.72 -6.76 -9.95
N CYS A 138 -9.73 -5.87 -9.76
CA CYS A 138 -9.93 -4.47 -9.44
C CYS A 138 -9.98 -3.63 -10.71
N GLU A 139 -10.78 -2.57 -10.71
CA GLU A 139 -10.86 -1.64 -11.84
C GLU A 139 -9.49 -1.03 -12.21
N TRP A 140 -8.69 -0.72 -11.18
CA TRP A 140 -7.36 -0.16 -11.33
C TRP A 140 -6.29 -1.17 -11.80
N GLY A 141 -6.54 -2.48 -11.70
CA GLY A 141 -5.58 -3.54 -12.03
C GLY A 141 -5.98 -4.43 -13.21
N ASN A 142 -7.21 -4.36 -13.71
CA ASN A 142 -7.74 -5.26 -14.73
C ASN A 142 -7.27 -4.97 -16.16
N LYS A 143 -6.59 -3.86 -16.38
CA LYS A 143 -6.06 -3.45 -17.69
C LYS A 143 -4.56 -3.23 -17.60
N SER A 144 -3.81 -3.78 -18.55
CA SER A 144 -2.39 -3.44 -18.72
C SER A 144 -2.23 -1.95 -19.09
N LEU A 145 -1.07 -1.38 -18.83
CA LEU A 145 -0.78 0.00 -19.24
C LEU A 145 -0.94 0.19 -20.75
N GLN A 146 -0.54 -0.81 -21.53
CA GLN A 146 -0.66 -0.80 -23.00
C GLN A 146 -2.10 -0.79 -23.50
N SER A 147 -3.05 -1.37 -22.73
CA SER A 147 -4.48 -1.40 -23.08
C SER A 147 -5.25 -0.18 -22.60
N ARG A 148 -4.60 0.74 -21.87
CA ARG A 148 -5.20 2.01 -21.44
C ARG A 148 -5.08 3.04 -22.54
N ASN A 149 -6.08 3.89 -22.64
CA ASN A 149 -6.03 5.03 -23.56
C ASN A 149 -5.11 6.14 -22.96
N ILE A 150 -3.80 5.86 -23.00
CA ILE A 150 -2.80 6.81 -22.51
C ILE A 150 -2.56 7.83 -23.63
N PRO A 151 -2.64 9.13 -23.37
CA PRO A 151 -2.36 10.15 -24.36
C PRO A 151 -0.97 9.97 -24.98
N GLN A 152 -0.87 10.07 -26.32
CA GLN A 152 0.38 9.83 -27.03
C GLN A 152 1.53 10.73 -26.54
N TRP A 153 1.23 12.01 -26.23
CA TRP A 153 2.24 12.95 -25.71
C TRP A 153 2.91 12.47 -24.43
N LEU A 154 2.20 11.64 -23.63
CA LEU A 154 2.76 11.07 -22.39
C LEU A 154 3.68 9.89 -22.69
N LEU A 155 3.35 9.10 -23.71
CA LEU A 155 4.17 7.97 -24.17
C LEU A 155 5.42 8.43 -24.92
N ASP A 156 5.38 9.60 -25.53
CA ASP A 156 6.49 10.17 -26.30
C ASP A 156 7.56 10.84 -25.43
N LYS A 157 7.43 10.74 -24.09
CA LYS A 157 8.40 11.31 -23.17
C LYS A 157 9.45 10.29 -22.74
N ASP A 158 10.67 10.49 -23.19
CA ASP A 158 11.82 9.62 -22.89
C ASP A 158 12.37 9.84 -21.46
N LEU A 159 12.18 11.06 -20.92
CA LEU A 159 12.70 11.45 -19.62
C LEU A 159 11.69 12.30 -18.86
N TRP A 160 11.59 12.07 -17.55
CA TRP A 160 10.79 12.86 -16.63
C TRP A 160 11.64 13.53 -15.56
N ILE A 161 11.53 14.85 -15.47
CA ILE A 161 12.10 15.64 -14.37
C ILE A 161 11.04 15.76 -13.28
N ARG A 162 11.42 15.42 -12.06
CA ARG A 162 10.59 15.67 -10.88
C ARG A 162 11.12 16.87 -10.13
N SER A 163 10.27 17.89 -9.91
CA SER A 163 10.62 19.07 -9.14
C SER A 163 9.62 19.34 -8.01
N LYS A 164 10.10 19.96 -6.93
CA LYS A 164 9.23 20.44 -5.85
C LYS A 164 8.97 21.94 -6.05
N GLY A 165 7.72 22.26 -6.34
CA GLY A 165 7.30 23.64 -6.62
C GLY A 165 7.82 24.19 -7.95
N VAL A 166 7.47 25.43 -8.22
CA VAL A 166 7.90 26.18 -9.40
C VAL A 166 8.50 27.50 -8.89
N THR A 167 9.82 27.54 -8.76
CA THR A 167 10.59 28.74 -8.41
C THR A 167 11.51 29.09 -9.58
N ASP A 168 12.03 30.32 -9.62
CA ASP A 168 12.96 30.75 -10.66
C ASP A 168 14.20 29.85 -10.75
N THR A 169 14.72 29.40 -9.60
CA THR A 169 15.84 28.46 -9.53
C THR A 169 15.49 27.11 -10.13
N VAL A 170 14.30 26.59 -9.82
CA VAL A 170 13.80 25.32 -10.38
C VAL A 170 13.57 25.44 -11.88
N MET A 171 12.98 26.54 -12.34
CA MET A 171 12.78 26.81 -13.76
C MET A 171 14.09 26.93 -14.52
N ALA A 172 15.10 27.60 -13.94
CA ALA A 172 16.42 27.67 -14.55
C ALA A 172 17.08 26.29 -14.70
N ALA A 173 16.91 25.40 -13.70
CA ALA A 173 17.42 24.02 -13.78
C ALA A 173 16.66 23.20 -14.82
N ILE A 174 15.33 23.33 -14.89
CA ILE A 174 14.49 22.67 -15.90
C ILE A 174 14.91 23.10 -17.31
N ASN A 175 15.06 24.41 -17.54
CA ASN A 175 15.46 24.94 -18.85
C ASN A 175 16.83 24.41 -19.29
N LYS A 176 17.83 24.40 -18.39
CA LYS A 176 19.14 23.80 -18.69
C LYS A 176 19.04 22.31 -19.05
N THR A 177 18.13 21.59 -18.42
CA THR A 177 17.94 20.16 -18.71
C THR A 177 17.26 20.00 -20.10
N ILE A 178 16.29 20.85 -20.42
CA ILE A 178 15.64 20.87 -21.75
C ILE A 178 16.67 21.26 -22.82
N ASP A 179 17.52 22.25 -22.59
CA ASP A 179 18.59 22.64 -23.50
C ASP A 179 19.57 21.51 -23.79
N PHE A 180 19.83 20.65 -22.78
CA PHE A 180 20.75 19.55 -22.91
C PHE A 180 20.15 18.31 -23.58
N PHE A 181 18.92 17.91 -23.19
CA PHE A 181 18.28 16.68 -23.65
C PHE A 181 17.26 16.89 -24.79
N GLY A 182 16.85 18.12 -25.09
CA GLY A 182 15.85 18.43 -26.08
C GLY A 182 14.40 18.38 -25.58
N GLU A 183 13.45 18.47 -26.52
CA GLU A 183 12.02 18.67 -26.22
C GLU A 183 11.28 17.39 -25.74
N GLY A 184 11.93 16.23 -25.77
CA GLY A 184 11.35 14.94 -25.34
C GLY A 184 11.14 14.81 -23.83
N ILE A 185 11.29 15.89 -23.05
CA ILE A 185 11.25 15.88 -21.60
C ILE A 185 9.86 16.21 -21.05
N GLY A 186 9.38 15.39 -20.12
CA GLY A 186 8.24 15.70 -19.28
C GLY A 186 8.68 16.34 -17.96
N VAL A 187 7.91 17.30 -17.45
CA VAL A 187 8.15 17.91 -16.13
C VAL A 187 6.96 17.61 -15.23
N HIS A 188 7.26 16.99 -14.08
CA HIS A 188 6.28 16.73 -13.04
C HIS A 188 6.61 17.58 -11.81
N THR A 189 5.78 18.58 -11.55
CA THR A 189 5.88 19.42 -10.35
C THR A 189 4.86 18.97 -9.30
N TYR A 190 5.22 19.03 -8.04
CA TYR A 190 4.33 18.79 -6.92
C TYR A 190 4.57 19.84 -5.81
N TYR A 191 3.53 20.12 -5.06
CA TYR A 191 3.50 21.14 -4.00
C TYR A 191 3.80 20.53 -2.63
#